data_180a571f66d2bbb4abaf422002ff9b2f
#
_entry.id   180a571f66d2bbb4abaf422002ff9b2f
#
_cell.length_a   1.000
_cell.length_b   1.000
_cell.length_c   1.000
_cell.angle_alpha   90.00
_cell.angle_beta   90.00
_cell.angle_gamma   90.00
#
_symmetry.space_group_name_H-M   'P 1'
#
loop_
_entity.id
_entity.type
_entity.pdbx_description
1 polymer ?
#
loop_
_entity_poly.entity_id
_entity_poly.type
_entity_poly.pdbx_seq_one_letter_code
_entity_poly.pdbx_strand_id
1 'polypeptide(L)'
;MEPITSDQPSYDDVTYEIYASLNESMPEEYRFFASGLDSEQGNLGFVMGLKVYNENNVLILSEDFSKTDDTLMGYPVYSEMMDTMGLHVVDVNFDGYKDVIILNNFFGAHANTWYDCWLWDANSSSYVFSESFTEICNPALDRDNKCIYSSGGSSAAYWGGKIYKFINGEFILTNELYTDWDGLVESKLMNDKMEIVRQVKYGEDEQVVMDEMEYYKNHELWQLDNPHWYRVGGHHADRWLE
;
A
#
# COMPACT_ATOMS: atom_id res chain seq x y z
N MET A 1 -35.30 23.36 26.51
CA MET A 1 -34.01 23.15 25.83
C MET A 1 -33.40 21.96 26.52
N GLU A 2 -33.55 20.78 25.92
CA GLU A 2 -32.86 19.56 26.43
C GLU A 2 -31.37 19.72 26.20
N PRO A 3 -30.51 19.27 27.11
CA PRO A 3 -29.08 19.29 26.89
C PRO A 3 -28.77 18.37 25.72
N ILE A 4 -28.07 18.88 24.72
CA ILE A 4 -27.43 18.08 23.69
C ILE A 4 -26.38 17.26 24.42
N THR A 5 -26.67 16.00 24.70
CA THR A 5 -25.65 15.02 25.09
C THR A 5 -24.75 14.88 23.91
N SER A 6 -23.52 15.32 24.02
CA SER A 6 -22.48 15.01 23.05
C SER A 6 -22.21 13.50 23.19
N ASP A 7 -22.86 12.67 22.37
CA ASP A 7 -22.43 11.29 22.18
C ASP A 7 -21.06 11.36 21.47
N GLN A 8 -20.01 11.47 22.27
CA GLN A 8 -18.68 11.20 21.78
C GLN A 8 -18.62 9.71 21.44
N PRO A 9 -18.13 9.32 20.28
CA PRO A 9 -17.98 7.91 19.96
C PRO A 9 -17.14 7.22 21.04
N SER A 10 -17.61 6.07 21.52
CA SER A 10 -16.81 5.19 22.37
C SER A 10 -15.90 4.36 21.48
N TYR A 11 -14.69 4.11 21.95
CA TYR A 11 -13.69 3.29 21.28
C TYR A 11 -13.21 2.18 22.21
N ASP A 12 -13.06 1.00 21.67
CA ASP A 12 -12.45 -0.14 22.35
C ASP A 12 -10.97 -0.29 21.94
N ASP A 13 -10.12 -0.60 22.90
CA ASP A 13 -8.73 -0.98 22.65
C ASP A 13 -8.67 -2.33 21.93
N VAL A 14 -8.02 -2.39 20.78
CA VAL A 14 -7.83 -3.62 20.01
C VAL A 14 -6.35 -3.85 19.70
N THR A 15 -5.99 -5.12 19.54
CA THR A 15 -4.61 -5.51 19.20
C THR A 15 -4.61 -6.61 18.18
N TYR A 16 -3.59 -6.61 17.31
CA TYR A 16 -3.34 -7.68 16.34
C TYR A 16 -1.88 -8.11 16.39
N GLU A 17 -1.63 -9.41 16.30
CA GLU A 17 -0.29 -9.98 16.33
C GLU A 17 -0.07 -10.95 15.16
N ILE A 18 1.10 -10.85 14.52
CA ILE A 18 1.60 -11.83 13.56
C ILE A 18 2.92 -12.38 14.07
N TYR A 19 3.09 -13.69 13.95
CA TYR A 19 4.36 -14.37 14.15
C TYR A 19 4.88 -14.85 12.80
N ALA A 20 6.08 -14.44 12.45
CA ALA A 20 6.68 -14.80 11.17
C ALA A 20 8.20 -14.83 11.25
N SER A 21 8.82 -15.76 10.53
CA SER A 21 10.26 -15.75 10.28
C SER A 21 10.60 -14.68 9.25
N LEU A 22 11.79 -14.07 9.35
CA LEU A 22 12.24 -13.05 8.40
C LEU A 22 12.50 -13.64 7.00
N ASN A 23 13.06 -14.85 6.95
CA ASN A 23 13.23 -15.62 5.72
C ASN A 23 13.43 -17.12 6.03
N GLU A 24 13.60 -17.93 4.99
CA GLU A 24 13.78 -19.39 5.15
C GLU A 24 15.07 -19.78 5.89
N SER A 25 16.12 -18.96 5.84
CA SER A 25 17.40 -19.21 6.53
C SER A 25 17.42 -18.69 7.96
N MET A 26 16.41 -17.94 8.37
CA MET A 26 16.19 -17.42 9.73
C MET A 26 14.82 -17.91 10.20
N PRO A 27 14.70 -19.20 10.60
CA PRO A 27 13.41 -19.82 10.90
C PRO A 27 12.79 -19.37 12.24
N GLU A 28 13.54 -18.65 13.06
CA GLU A 28 13.04 -18.10 14.30
C GLU A 28 11.94 -17.09 14.05
N GLU A 29 10.89 -17.15 14.87
CA GLU A 29 9.74 -16.27 14.73
C GLU A 29 9.97 -14.93 15.42
N TYR A 30 9.72 -13.88 14.67
CA TYR A 30 9.58 -12.50 15.14
C TYR A 30 8.11 -12.23 15.42
N ARG A 31 7.84 -11.37 16.39
CA ARG A 31 6.49 -10.96 16.75
C ARG A 31 6.23 -9.55 16.28
N PHE A 32 5.26 -9.38 15.42
CA PHE A 32 4.78 -8.10 14.89
C PHE A 32 3.45 -7.78 15.58
N PHE A 33 3.38 -6.63 16.20
CA PHE A 33 2.26 -6.24 17.05
C PHE A 33 1.75 -4.86 16.63
N ALA A 34 0.46 -4.76 16.29
CA ALA A 34 -0.25 -3.50 16.11
C ALA A 34 -1.23 -3.28 17.25
N SER A 35 -1.38 -2.04 17.68
CA SER A 35 -2.38 -1.60 18.64
C SER A 35 -3.27 -0.55 18.02
N GLY A 36 -4.53 -0.52 18.37
CA GLY A 36 -5.49 0.40 17.79
C GLY A 36 -6.72 0.63 18.63
N LEU A 37 -7.61 1.45 18.10
CA LEU A 37 -8.92 1.79 18.65
C LEU A 37 -9.99 1.42 17.63
N ASP A 38 -10.97 0.61 17.99
CA ASP A 38 -12.15 0.31 17.17
C ASP A 38 -13.36 1.12 17.66
N SER A 39 -14.18 1.59 16.74
CA SER A 39 -15.38 2.34 17.08
C SER A 39 -16.59 1.41 17.19
N GLU A 40 -17.23 1.34 18.36
CA GLU A 40 -18.45 0.56 18.58
C GLU A 40 -19.63 0.95 17.67
N GLN A 41 -19.65 2.16 17.15
CA GLN A 41 -20.79 2.73 16.40
C GLN A 41 -20.43 3.22 14.99
N GLY A 42 -19.17 3.08 14.57
CA GLY A 42 -18.65 3.61 13.32
C GLY A 42 -18.11 2.53 12.39
N ASN A 43 -17.85 2.93 11.16
CA ASN A 43 -17.16 2.08 10.17
C ASN A 43 -15.65 2.38 10.13
N LEU A 44 -15.12 3.04 11.16
CA LEU A 44 -13.75 3.56 11.20
C LEU A 44 -13.11 3.28 12.54
N GLY A 45 -11.97 2.59 12.51
CA GLY A 45 -11.04 2.44 13.61
C GLY A 45 -9.75 3.22 13.36
N PHE A 46 -8.81 3.15 14.30
CA PHE A 46 -7.52 3.81 14.21
C PHE A 46 -6.40 2.90 14.66
N VAL A 47 -5.32 2.82 13.88
CA VAL A 47 -4.08 2.18 14.32
C VAL A 47 -3.25 3.20 15.09
N MET A 48 -2.90 2.85 16.33
CA MET A 48 -2.25 3.75 17.29
C MET A 48 -0.75 3.48 17.41
N GLY A 49 -0.28 2.30 17.05
CA GLY A 49 1.13 1.97 17.16
C GLY A 49 1.50 0.63 16.55
N LEU A 50 2.80 0.50 16.26
CA LEU A 50 3.44 -0.69 15.73
C LEU A 50 4.65 -1.04 16.60
N LYS A 51 4.81 -2.33 16.93
CA LYS A 51 6.00 -2.86 17.60
C LYS A 51 6.44 -4.15 16.94
N VAL A 52 7.76 -4.33 16.83
CA VAL A 52 8.35 -5.60 16.41
C VAL A 52 9.34 -6.07 17.45
N TYR A 53 9.23 -7.35 17.81
CA TYR A 53 10.13 -8.02 18.73
C TYR A 53 10.83 -9.16 18.00
N ASN A 54 12.13 -9.31 18.25
CA ASN A 54 12.88 -10.43 17.69
C ASN A 54 12.58 -11.74 18.44
N GLU A 55 13.20 -12.83 18.04
CA GLU A 55 13.08 -14.18 18.60
C GLU A 55 13.44 -14.27 20.10
N ASN A 56 14.24 -13.33 20.60
CA ASN A 56 14.59 -13.21 22.00
C ASN A 56 13.65 -12.28 22.79
N ASN A 57 12.54 -11.87 22.15
CA ASN A 57 11.57 -10.91 22.68
C ASN A 57 12.19 -9.53 23.00
N VAL A 58 13.22 -9.14 22.25
CA VAL A 58 13.82 -7.81 22.30
C VAL A 58 13.08 -6.90 21.32
N LEU A 59 12.65 -5.73 21.79
CA LEU A 59 12.00 -4.71 20.96
C LEU A 59 13.01 -4.14 19.96
N ILE A 60 12.73 -4.26 18.65
CA ILE A 60 13.60 -3.81 17.54
C ILE A 60 12.96 -2.74 16.66
N LEU A 61 11.64 -2.55 16.74
CA LEU A 61 10.91 -1.44 16.12
C LEU A 61 9.79 -0.98 17.04
N SER A 62 9.60 0.33 17.19
CA SER A 62 8.48 0.89 17.95
C SER A 62 8.06 2.22 17.38
N GLU A 63 6.84 2.29 16.87
CA GLU A 63 6.24 3.49 16.32
C GLU A 63 4.96 3.85 17.08
N ASP A 64 4.74 5.15 17.27
CA ASP A 64 3.56 5.72 17.93
C ASP A 64 2.86 6.66 16.94
N PHE A 65 1.70 6.26 16.45
CA PHE A 65 0.90 6.98 15.48
C PHE A 65 -0.13 7.92 16.12
N SER A 66 -0.21 7.97 17.44
CA SER A 66 -1.22 8.76 18.17
C SER A 66 -1.10 10.27 17.97
N LYS A 67 -0.04 10.73 17.31
CA LYS A 67 0.29 12.16 17.13
C LYS A 67 0.54 12.56 15.69
N THR A 68 0.05 11.79 14.72
CA THR A 68 0.34 12.00 13.29
C THR A 68 -0.30 13.24 12.69
N ASP A 69 -1.43 13.69 13.24
CA ASP A 69 -2.09 14.95 12.85
C ASP A 69 -2.86 15.51 14.05
N ASP A 70 -2.96 16.84 14.19
CA ASP A 70 -3.75 17.51 15.24
C ASP A 70 -5.25 17.17 15.20
N THR A 71 -5.73 16.55 14.12
CA THR A 71 -7.14 16.22 13.87
C THR A 71 -7.46 14.73 13.92
N LEU A 72 -6.45 13.84 13.83
CA LEU A 72 -6.64 12.39 13.82
C LEU A 72 -6.00 11.74 15.05
N MET A 73 -6.66 10.71 15.58
CA MET A 73 -6.20 9.97 16.75
C MET A 73 -5.19 8.85 16.38
N GLY A 74 -4.82 8.70 15.10
CA GLY A 74 -3.97 7.62 14.60
C GLY A 74 -4.18 7.41 13.12
N TYR A 75 -3.65 6.32 12.55
CA TYR A 75 -3.91 5.95 11.15
C TYR A 75 -5.33 5.39 11.00
N PRO A 76 -6.17 5.98 10.14
CA PRO A 76 -7.53 5.52 9.97
C PRO A 76 -7.57 4.15 9.28
N VAL A 77 -8.45 3.27 9.74
CA VAL A 77 -8.68 1.94 9.18
C VAL A 77 -10.18 1.68 9.12
N TYR A 78 -10.67 1.09 8.03
CA TYR A 78 -12.05 0.62 8.00
C TYR A 78 -12.27 -0.49 9.01
N SER A 79 -13.44 -0.54 9.65
CA SER A 79 -13.77 -1.59 10.63
C SER A 79 -13.61 -3.00 10.06
N GLU A 80 -13.84 -3.18 8.77
CA GLU A 80 -13.62 -4.45 8.07
C GLU A 80 -12.15 -4.89 8.00
N MET A 81 -11.21 -3.95 8.20
CA MET A 81 -9.76 -4.21 8.21
C MET A 81 -9.16 -4.20 9.62
N MET A 82 -10.00 -3.99 10.65
CA MET A 82 -9.52 -3.92 12.03
C MET A 82 -8.93 -5.25 12.52
N ASP A 83 -9.35 -6.39 11.96
CA ASP A 83 -8.79 -7.72 12.31
C ASP A 83 -7.28 -7.78 12.09
N THR A 84 -6.77 -7.08 11.07
CA THR A 84 -5.33 -7.03 10.74
C THR A 84 -4.72 -5.65 10.96
N MET A 85 -5.54 -4.63 11.17
CA MET A 85 -5.13 -3.22 11.26
C MET A 85 -4.31 -2.77 10.03
N GLY A 86 -4.50 -3.43 8.87
CA GLY A 86 -3.70 -3.19 7.68
C GLY A 86 -2.21 -3.51 7.83
N LEU A 87 -1.84 -4.32 8.84
CA LEU A 87 -0.47 -4.78 9.06
C LEU A 87 -0.17 -5.98 8.16
N HIS A 88 0.92 -5.90 7.39
CA HIS A 88 1.43 -6.99 6.57
C HIS A 88 2.93 -7.18 6.79
N VAL A 89 3.36 -8.44 6.76
CA VAL A 89 4.76 -8.85 6.91
C VAL A 89 5.18 -9.58 5.64
N VAL A 90 5.84 -8.85 4.73
CA VAL A 90 6.08 -9.29 3.35
C VAL A 90 7.37 -8.66 2.80
N ASP A 91 8.10 -9.38 1.95
CA ASP A 91 9.28 -8.89 1.24
C ASP A 91 8.84 -7.96 0.10
N VAL A 92 8.92 -6.65 0.31
CA VAL A 92 8.47 -5.63 -0.66
C VAL A 92 9.59 -5.13 -1.56
N ASN A 93 10.85 -5.28 -1.14
CA ASN A 93 12.03 -4.86 -1.91
C ASN A 93 12.70 -6.02 -2.67
N PHE A 94 12.19 -7.26 -2.49
CA PHE A 94 12.60 -8.49 -3.14
C PHE A 94 14.06 -8.90 -2.82
N ASP A 95 14.52 -8.60 -1.61
CA ASP A 95 15.85 -8.96 -1.13
C ASP A 95 15.90 -10.31 -0.39
N GLY A 96 14.73 -10.90 -0.17
CA GLY A 96 14.54 -12.19 0.49
C GLY A 96 14.27 -12.10 1.99
N TYR A 97 14.21 -10.90 2.57
CA TYR A 97 13.79 -10.69 3.95
C TYR A 97 12.38 -10.08 3.98
N LYS A 98 11.62 -10.39 5.04
CA LYS A 98 10.31 -9.79 5.22
C LYS A 98 10.41 -8.42 5.86
N ASP A 99 9.77 -7.48 5.21
CA ASP A 99 9.56 -6.12 5.64
C ASP A 99 8.23 -5.99 6.39
N VAL A 100 8.00 -4.82 6.97
CA VAL A 100 6.75 -4.48 7.65
C VAL A 100 6.09 -3.32 6.93
N ILE A 101 4.83 -3.50 6.58
CA ILE A 101 4.00 -2.41 6.07
C ILE A 101 2.72 -2.31 6.88
N ILE A 102 2.24 -1.09 7.08
CA ILE A 102 1.00 -0.83 7.78
C ILE A 102 0.19 0.22 7.04
N LEU A 103 -1.13 0.05 6.97
CA LEU A 103 -2.01 1.02 6.35
C LEU A 103 -1.90 2.36 7.10
N ASN A 104 -1.49 3.39 6.38
CA ASN A 104 -1.34 4.74 6.91
C ASN A 104 -2.52 5.62 6.53
N ASN A 105 -3.06 5.43 5.33
CA ASN A 105 -4.16 6.26 4.84
C ASN A 105 -4.97 5.55 3.76
N PHE A 106 -6.25 5.92 3.65
CA PHE A 106 -7.09 5.58 2.51
C PHE A 106 -7.91 6.80 2.11
N PHE A 107 -8.13 7.00 0.82
CA PHE A 107 -8.79 8.19 0.33
C PHE A 107 -9.61 8.00 -0.94
N GLY A 108 -10.66 8.80 -1.05
CA GLY A 108 -11.47 8.97 -2.26
C GLY A 108 -12.51 7.87 -2.47
N ALA A 109 -13.38 8.09 -3.48
CA ALA A 109 -14.48 7.20 -3.82
C ALA A 109 -14.02 5.82 -4.35
N HIS A 110 -12.75 5.68 -4.69
CA HIS A 110 -12.13 4.44 -5.19
C HIS A 110 -11.35 3.69 -4.12
N ALA A 111 -11.43 4.13 -2.85
CA ALA A 111 -10.75 3.53 -1.70
C ALA A 111 -9.23 3.31 -1.98
N ASN A 112 -8.57 4.31 -2.54
CA ASN A 112 -7.12 4.27 -2.70
C ASN A 112 -6.45 4.15 -1.34
N THR A 113 -5.42 3.30 -1.24
CA THR A 113 -4.71 3.01 0.00
C THR A 113 -3.23 3.35 -0.11
N TRP A 114 -2.64 3.83 0.98
CA TRP A 114 -1.21 4.08 1.13
C TRP A 114 -0.72 3.41 2.41
N TYR A 115 0.54 3.04 2.42
CA TYR A 115 1.16 2.31 3.53
C TYR A 115 2.47 2.93 3.93
N ASP A 116 2.73 2.96 5.22
CA ASP A 116 4.08 3.12 5.75
C ASP A 116 4.83 1.79 5.68
N CYS A 117 6.13 1.87 5.44
CA CYS A 117 6.97 0.70 5.23
C CYS A 117 8.28 0.82 6.00
N TRP A 118 8.67 -0.28 6.66
CA TRP A 118 9.99 -0.46 7.27
C TRP A 118 10.66 -1.68 6.66
N LEU A 119 11.76 -1.44 5.94
CA LEU A 119 12.58 -2.47 5.32
C LEU A 119 13.52 -3.10 6.34
N TRP A 120 13.68 -4.42 6.28
CA TRP A 120 14.68 -5.11 7.08
C TRP A 120 16.07 -4.86 6.52
N ASP A 121 16.98 -4.31 7.33
CA ASP A 121 18.40 -4.21 7.02
C ASP A 121 19.19 -5.29 7.74
N ALA A 122 19.63 -6.30 7.00
CA ALA A 122 20.39 -7.42 7.53
C ALA A 122 21.76 -7.01 8.11
N ASN A 123 22.33 -5.87 7.70
CA ASN A 123 23.62 -5.39 8.21
C ASN A 123 23.49 -4.83 9.61
N SER A 124 22.45 -4.05 9.87
CA SER A 124 22.16 -3.48 11.18
C SER A 124 21.27 -4.36 12.05
N SER A 125 20.68 -5.42 11.49
CA SER A 125 19.68 -6.27 12.15
C SER A 125 18.53 -5.44 12.72
N SER A 126 18.04 -4.49 11.95
CA SER A 126 16.97 -3.56 12.33
C SER A 126 16.09 -3.17 11.15
N TYR A 127 14.93 -2.62 11.46
CA TYR A 127 14.03 -2.05 10.46
C TYR A 127 14.35 -0.59 10.16
N VAL A 128 14.33 -0.22 8.89
CA VAL A 128 14.58 1.14 8.40
C VAL A 128 13.37 1.64 7.63
N PHE A 129 12.86 2.81 8.00
CA PHE A 129 11.72 3.43 7.33
C PHE A 129 12.03 3.76 5.87
N SER A 130 11.09 3.45 4.98
CA SER A 130 11.19 3.70 3.54
C SER A 130 10.24 4.81 3.12
N GLU A 131 10.75 6.03 3.02
CA GLU A 131 9.97 7.19 2.58
C GLU A 131 9.44 7.01 1.14
N SER A 132 10.25 6.43 0.25
CA SER A 132 9.86 6.21 -1.15
C SER A 132 8.70 5.20 -1.33
N PHE A 133 8.46 4.32 -0.37
CA PHE A 133 7.33 3.39 -0.43
C PHE A 133 6.01 4.08 -0.12
N THR A 134 6.00 5.11 0.72
CA THR A 134 4.77 5.81 1.13
C THR A 134 4.06 6.53 -0.02
N GLU A 135 4.78 6.79 -1.11
CA GLU A 135 4.24 7.39 -2.33
C GLU A 135 3.47 6.40 -3.23
N ILE A 136 3.54 5.09 -2.92
CA ILE A 136 2.95 4.05 -3.76
C ILE A 136 1.49 3.83 -3.37
N CYS A 137 0.59 4.21 -4.27
CA CYS A 137 -0.85 4.01 -4.10
C CYS A 137 -1.26 2.59 -4.49
N ASN A 138 -2.09 1.92 -3.68
CA ASN A 138 -2.60 0.56 -3.93
C ASN A 138 -1.49 -0.41 -4.37
N PRO A 139 -0.42 -0.62 -3.60
CA PRO A 139 0.70 -1.45 -4.01
C PRO A 139 0.29 -2.90 -4.23
N ALA A 140 0.78 -3.49 -5.33
CA ALA A 140 0.65 -4.91 -5.64
C ALA A 140 2.01 -5.49 -6.03
N LEU A 141 2.46 -6.53 -5.34
CA LEU A 141 3.79 -7.09 -5.50
C LEU A 141 3.85 -8.11 -6.64
N ASP A 142 4.79 -7.94 -7.54
CA ASP A 142 5.15 -8.92 -8.57
C ASP A 142 6.53 -9.50 -8.24
N ARG A 143 6.54 -10.69 -7.64
CA ARG A 143 7.77 -11.37 -7.22
C ARG A 143 8.61 -11.86 -8.38
N ASP A 144 7.96 -12.26 -9.48
CA ASP A 144 8.66 -12.80 -10.64
C ASP A 144 9.45 -11.70 -11.37
N ASN A 145 8.85 -10.51 -11.49
CA ASN A 145 9.46 -9.35 -12.13
C ASN A 145 10.20 -8.42 -11.15
N LYS A 146 10.14 -8.71 -9.85
CA LYS A 146 10.71 -7.90 -8.77
C LYS A 146 10.33 -6.43 -8.90
N CYS A 147 9.04 -6.17 -8.94
CA CYS A 147 8.50 -4.83 -9.05
C CYS A 147 7.18 -4.69 -8.28
N ILE A 148 6.77 -3.46 -8.06
CA ILE A 148 5.49 -3.13 -7.45
C ILE A 148 4.65 -2.41 -8.49
N TYR A 149 3.46 -2.93 -8.73
CA TYR A 149 2.43 -2.25 -9.48
C TYR A 149 1.64 -1.35 -8.54
N SER A 150 1.31 -0.17 -9.03
CA SER A 150 0.44 0.77 -8.36
C SER A 150 -0.67 1.16 -9.31
N SER A 151 -1.89 1.21 -8.82
CA SER A 151 -3.02 1.70 -9.60
C SER A 151 -3.83 2.66 -8.76
N GLY A 152 -4.29 3.74 -9.36
CA GLY A 152 -5.13 4.69 -8.69
C GLY A 152 -6.03 5.42 -9.68
N GLY A 153 -7.21 5.79 -9.23
CA GLY A 153 -8.14 6.60 -10.00
C GLY A 153 -8.70 7.72 -9.14
N SER A 154 -8.87 8.91 -9.71
CA SER A 154 -9.54 10.03 -9.03
C SER A 154 -10.96 10.26 -9.56
N SER A 155 -11.29 9.69 -10.72
CA SER A 155 -12.62 9.76 -11.34
C SER A 155 -12.79 8.65 -12.37
N ALA A 156 -13.97 8.58 -12.97
CA ALA A 156 -14.25 7.63 -14.07
C ALA A 156 -13.35 7.83 -15.30
N ALA A 157 -12.77 9.02 -15.49
CA ALA A 157 -11.90 9.34 -16.61
C ALA A 157 -10.42 9.36 -16.25
N TYR A 158 -10.10 9.62 -14.98
CA TYR A 158 -8.73 9.65 -14.47
C TYR A 158 -8.37 8.32 -13.87
N TRP A 159 -7.55 7.58 -14.59
CA TRP A 159 -7.01 6.32 -14.12
C TRP A 159 -5.53 6.20 -14.51
N GLY A 160 -4.74 5.58 -13.67
CA GLY A 160 -3.32 5.37 -13.93
C GLY A 160 -2.80 4.08 -13.34
N GLY A 161 -1.82 3.50 -14.03
CA GLY A 161 -1.01 2.39 -13.58
C GLY A 161 0.46 2.78 -13.57
N LYS A 162 1.19 2.33 -12.55
CA LYS A 162 2.60 2.63 -12.35
C LYS A 162 3.37 1.37 -12.01
N ILE A 163 4.64 1.31 -12.39
CA ILE A 163 5.57 0.27 -11.98
C ILE A 163 6.71 0.91 -11.22
N TYR A 164 6.96 0.43 -10.02
CA TYR A 164 8.09 0.81 -9.20
C TYR A 164 9.08 -0.36 -9.08
N LYS A 165 10.37 -0.05 -9.06
CA LYS A 165 11.44 -1.00 -8.77
C LYS A 165 12.29 -0.49 -7.63
N PHE A 166 12.78 -1.42 -6.80
CA PHE A 166 13.73 -1.07 -5.74
C PHE A 166 15.13 -0.96 -6.34
N ILE A 167 15.69 0.25 -6.35
CA ILE A 167 16.97 0.59 -6.97
C ILE A 167 17.75 1.47 -6.01
N ASN A 168 18.95 1.06 -5.64
CA ASN A 168 19.86 1.82 -4.77
C ASN A 168 19.25 2.25 -3.42
N GLY A 169 18.36 1.43 -2.87
CA GLY A 169 17.74 1.69 -1.56
C GLY A 169 16.40 2.43 -1.61
N GLU A 170 15.88 2.74 -2.79
CA GLU A 170 14.64 3.50 -2.98
C GLU A 170 13.71 2.82 -3.99
N PHE A 171 12.40 3.00 -3.82
CA PHE A 171 11.39 2.60 -4.81
C PHE A 171 11.27 3.68 -5.87
N ILE A 172 11.77 3.38 -7.07
CA ILE A 172 11.83 4.30 -8.20
C ILE A 172 10.72 3.98 -9.18
N LEU A 173 9.95 4.99 -9.58
CA LEU A 173 8.99 4.89 -10.68
C LEU A 173 9.72 4.62 -11.98
N THR A 174 9.43 3.48 -12.63
CA THR A 174 10.08 3.09 -13.91
C THR A 174 9.16 3.19 -15.10
N ASN A 175 7.87 2.95 -14.89
CA ASN A 175 6.86 3.01 -15.94
C ASN A 175 5.59 3.66 -15.40
N GLU A 176 4.95 4.46 -16.23
CA GLU A 176 3.65 5.05 -15.93
C GLU A 176 2.77 5.04 -17.18
N LEU A 177 1.53 4.62 -16.99
CA LEU A 177 0.48 4.73 -17.98
C LEU A 177 -0.68 5.48 -17.33
N TYR A 178 -1.10 6.56 -17.94
CA TYR A 178 -2.16 7.37 -17.38
C TYR A 178 -3.12 7.83 -18.48
N THR A 179 -4.39 7.91 -18.15
CA THR A 179 -5.44 8.38 -19.06
C THR A 179 -6.30 9.44 -18.40
N ASP A 180 -6.79 10.35 -19.20
CA ASP A 180 -7.79 11.36 -18.85
C ASP A 180 -8.79 11.56 -20.00
N TRP A 181 -9.57 12.64 -19.93
CA TRP A 181 -10.53 12.99 -20.98
C TRP A 181 -9.89 13.31 -22.33
N ASP A 182 -8.65 13.78 -22.34
CA ASP A 182 -7.95 14.26 -23.52
C ASP A 182 -7.13 13.18 -24.22
N GLY A 183 -6.80 12.08 -23.50
CA GLY A 183 -6.00 11.05 -24.11
C GLY A 183 -5.30 10.08 -23.14
N LEU A 184 -4.26 9.45 -23.66
CA LEU A 184 -3.42 8.49 -22.99
C LEU A 184 -1.96 8.91 -23.09
N VAL A 185 -1.23 8.78 -21.99
CA VAL A 185 0.22 9.02 -21.93
C VAL A 185 0.90 7.82 -21.29
N GLU A 186 1.90 7.27 -21.98
CA GLU A 186 2.82 6.26 -21.44
C GLU A 186 4.20 6.90 -21.30
N SER A 187 4.80 6.76 -20.12
CA SER A 187 6.15 7.22 -19.82
C SER A 187 7.00 6.09 -19.25
N LYS A 188 8.30 6.12 -19.55
CA LYS A 188 9.28 5.17 -19.02
C LYS A 188 10.51 5.90 -18.50
N LEU A 189 11.15 5.32 -17.48
CA LEU A 189 12.42 5.81 -16.96
C LEU A 189 13.54 5.53 -17.96
N MET A 190 14.15 6.58 -18.48
CA MET A 190 15.27 6.53 -19.43
C MET A 190 16.33 7.54 -18.99
N ASN A 191 17.58 7.07 -18.77
CA ASN A 191 18.67 7.93 -18.33
C ASN A 191 18.32 8.81 -17.11
N ASP A 192 17.73 8.20 -16.08
CA ASP A 192 17.29 8.82 -14.80
C ASP A 192 16.20 9.91 -14.96
N LYS A 193 15.46 9.87 -16.07
CA LYS A 193 14.31 10.75 -16.30
C LYS A 193 13.12 9.98 -16.85
N MET A 194 11.93 10.37 -16.44
CA MET A 194 10.70 9.88 -17.06
C MET A 194 10.53 10.55 -18.42
N GLU A 195 10.52 9.75 -19.49
CA GLU A 195 10.34 10.22 -20.87
C GLU A 195 9.03 9.66 -21.43
N ILE A 196 8.26 10.50 -22.13
CA ILE A 196 7.04 10.05 -22.81
C ILE A 196 7.46 9.20 -24.00
N VAL A 197 7.04 7.92 -23.98
CA VAL A 197 7.29 6.96 -25.07
C VAL A 197 6.08 6.78 -25.97
N ARG A 198 4.89 7.14 -25.47
CA ARG A 198 3.65 7.13 -26.25
C ARG A 198 2.71 8.21 -25.73
N GLN A 199 2.07 8.92 -26.66
CA GLN A 199 0.99 9.85 -26.35
C GLN A 199 -0.06 9.77 -27.44
N VAL A 200 -1.32 9.59 -27.04
CA VAL A 200 -2.47 9.56 -27.92
C VAL A 200 -3.49 10.57 -27.42
N LYS A 201 -3.99 11.40 -28.32
CA LYS A 201 -5.10 12.31 -28.01
C LYS A 201 -6.38 11.69 -28.52
N TYR A 202 -7.38 11.61 -27.67
CA TYR A 202 -8.71 11.21 -28.09
C TYR A 202 -9.31 12.33 -28.93
N GLY A 203 -9.71 11.96 -30.15
CA GLY A 203 -10.43 12.86 -31.05
C GLY A 203 -11.91 12.49 -31.06
N GLU A 204 -12.64 13.08 -32.01
CA GLU A 204 -14.04 12.68 -32.30
C GLU A 204 -14.12 11.37 -33.11
N ASP A 205 -12.98 10.76 -33.43
CA ASP A 205 -12.91 9.49 -34.17
C ASP A 205 -13.08 8.30 -33.20
N GLU A 206 -14.26 7.69 -33.25
CA GLU A 206 -14.61 6.54 -32.42
C GLU A 206 -13.67 5.35 -32.65
N GLN A 207 -13.09 5.18 -33.84
CA GLN A 207 -12.16 4.10 -34.14
C GLN A 207 -10.85 4.22 -33.37
N VAL A 208 -10.30 5.43 -33.27
CA VAL A 208 -9.09 5.71 -32.48
C VAL A 208 -9.33 5.36 -31.02
N VAL A 209 -10.49 5.72 -30.48
CA VAL A 209 -10.85 5.39 -29.08
C VAL A 209 -10.93 3.89 -28.88
N MET A 210 -11.51 3.14 -29.82
CA MET A 210 -11.64 1.68 -29.75
C MET A 210 -10.27 0.97 -29.82
N ASP A 211 -9.41 1.40 -30.73
CA ASP A 211 -8.04 0.86 -30.90
C ASP A 211 -7.20 1.11 -29.64
N GLU A 212 -7.35 2.27 -29.02
CA GLU A 212 -6.67 2.59 -27.75
C GLU A 212 -7.23 1.79 -26.57
N MET A 213 -8.53 1.56 -26.50
CA MET A 213 -9.13 0.69 -25.49
C MET A 213 -8.64 -0.75 -25.62
N GLU A 214 -8.44 -1.26 -26.85
CA GLU A 214 -7.89 -2.59 -27.07
C GLU A 214 -6.41 -2.68 -26.67
N TYR A 215 -5.61 -1.69 -27.03
CA TYR A 215 -4.23 -1.57 -26.55
C TYR A 215 -4.17 -1.58 -25.02
N TYR A 216 -5.03 -0.82 -24.40
CA TYR A 216 -5.14 -0.65 -22.97
C TYR A 216 -5.45 -1.96 -22.25
N LYS A 217 -6.43 -2.73 -22.75
CA LYS A 217 -6.82 -4.03 -22.18
C LYS A 217 -5.68 -5.05 -22.18
N ASN A 218 -4.75 -4.92 -23.15
CA ASN A 218 -3.63 -5.84 -23.33
C ASN A 218 -2.33 -5.33 -22.71
N HIS A 219 -2.34 -4.11 -22.14
CA HIS A 219 -1.15 -3.53 -21.53
C HIS A 219 -0.88 -4.14 -20.15
N GLU A 220 0.39 -4.44 -19.86
CA GLU A 220 0.81 -5.04 -18.58
C GLU A 220 0.36 -4.23 -17.35
N LEU A 221 0.35 -2.90 -17.46
CA LEU A 221 -0.10 -1.99 -16.39
C LEU A 221 -1.62 -2.02 -16.14
N TRP A 222 -2.39 -2.63 -17.03
CA TRP A 222 -3.84 -2.77 -16.87
C TRP A 222 -4.25 -4.12 -16.27
N GLN A 223 -3.40 -5.12 -16.33
CA GLN A 223 -3.73 -6.48 -15.89
C GLN A 223 -3.70 -6.61 -14.35
N LEU A 224 -4.44 -5.73 -13.67
CA LEU A 224 -4.57 -5.72 -12.21
C LEU A 224 -5.19 -7.01 -11.63
N ASP A 225 -5.80 -7.83 -12.48
CA ASP A 225 -6.34 -9.15 -12.11
C ASP A 225 -5.35 -10.28 -12.38
N ASN A 226 -4.08 -9.97 -12.67
CA ASN A 226 -3.06 -10.98 -12.85
C ASN A 226 -2.85 -11.75 -11.53
N PRO A 227 -3.06 -13.08 -11.51
CA PRO A 227 -2.96 -13.88 -10.29
C PRO A 227 -1.53 -13.94 -9.71
N HIS A 228 -0.52 -13.48 -10.45
CA HIS A 228 0.87 -13.41 -9.97
C HIS A 228 1.15 -12.20 -9.08
N TRP A 229 0.22 -11.25 -8.94
CA TRP A 229 0.40 -10.06 -8.13
C TRP A 229 -0.16 -10.25 -6.73
N TYR A 230 0.68 -10.11 -5.74
CA TYR A 230 0.25 -10.01 -4.35
C TYR A 230 -0.21 -8.57 -4.10
N ARG A 231 -1.50 -8.37 -3.91
CA ARG A 231 -2.06 -7.07 -3.52
C ARG A 231 -1.88 -6.86 -2.03
N VAL A 232 -1.23 -5.78 -1.69
CA VAL A 232 -1.13 -5.31 -0.32
C VAL A 232 -2.35 -4.43 -0.06
N GLY A 233 -3.22 -4.89 0.82
CA GLY A 233 -4.39 -4.14 1.26
C GLY A 233 -5.47 -3.86 0.21
N GLY A 234 -6.65 -4.20 0.49
CA GLY A 234 -7.87 -3.95 -0.27
C GLY A 234 -8.96 -4.88 0.24
N HIS A 235 -10.22 -4.62 -0.04
CA HIS A 235 -11.38 -5.42 0.39
C HIS A 235 -11.32 -6.93 0.09
N HIS A 236 -10.18 -7.43 -0.41
CA HIS A 236 -9.93 -8.83 -0.76
C HIS A 236 -8.57 -9.34 -0.24
N ALA A 237 -7.94 -8.66 0.72
CA ALA A 237 -6.67 -9.08 1.32
C ALA A 237 -6.72 -10.53 1.86
N ASP A 238 -7.89 -10.99 2.30
CA ASP A 238 -8.09 -12.31 2.89
C ASP A 238 -7.93 -13.48 1.92
N ARG A 239 -7.86 -13.24 0.61
CA ARG A 239 -7.70 -14.32 -0.39
C ARG A 239 -6.25 -14.62 -0.77
N TRP A 240 -5.27 -13.90 -0.23
CA TRP A 240 -3.89 -13.95 -0.70
C TRP A 240 -2.90 -14.46 0.35
N LEU A 241 -3.41 -14.93 1.48
CA LEU A 241 -2.60 -15.52 2.58
C LEU A 241 -2.59 -17.05 2.55
N GLU A 242 -3.14 -17.70 1.49
CA GLU A 242 -3.02 -19.15 1.29
C GLU A 242 -1.85 -19.51 0.37
#